data_dcf6929265eeb46e41b6fdeaacbaac79
#
_entry.id   dcf6929265eeb46e41b6fdeaacbaac79
#
_cell.length_a   1.000
_cell.length_b   1.000
_cell.length_c   1.000
_cell.angle_alpha   90.00
_cell.angle_beta   90.00
_cell.angle_gamma   90.00
#
_symmetry.space_group_name_H-M   'P 1'
#
loop_
_entity.id
_entity.type
_entity.pdbx_description
1 polymer ?
#
loop_
_entity_poly.entity_id
_entity_poly.type
_entity_poly.pdbx_seq_one_letter_code
_entity_poly.pdbx_strand_id
1 'polypeptide(L)'
;MLRYWIKIIFSLYVQLVIAKVPNDSIYHKIQTLEMRLKHLAEYAFKSKNEQQRLDSNKVFFQLFKEIFQYPESFQYPFDSLKKDVSFLMNKDKTFRIITWNVPKNDGTHLYFGFIQHWFKEKKNESVTYRLHTLIDVSNTLKNSPETYVGKPDKWFGMLYYQIIEGIDYWILLGWDGNEKLIQRKFIDVLYFKKDGTPIFGKDVFKMPKKNPKRIMFQYSSDVVMTLRYEPKKNAIVFSHLSPDSDDPYLKNQYQFYGPDGSFDAFVKDKDKWKLVEDIDMRNPDDSYSPSKKPDPKKQKPLYQPK
;
A
#
# COMPACT_ATOMS: atom_id res chain seq x y z
N MET A 1 22.92 53.72 32.15
CA MET A 1 21.91 52.65 32.15
C MET A 1 21.13 52.76 30.83
N LEU A 2 21.53 51.99 29.82
CA LEU A 2 20.93 52.05 28.51
C LEU A 2 20.07 50.76 28.32
N ARG A 3 18.76 50.91 28.26
CA ARG A 3 17.82 49.81 28.03
C ARG A 3 17.75 49.51 26.53
N TYR A 4 18.26 48.35 26.08
CA TYR A 4 18.06 47.83 24.73
C TYR A 4 16.70 47.14 24.66
N TRP A 5 15.82 47.67 23.84
CA TRP A 5 14.59 47.04 23.43
C TRP A 5 14.87 46.16 22.20
N ILE A 6 14.86 44.84 22.38
CA ILE A 6 14.89 43.90 21.26
C ILE A 6 13.46 43.78 20.73
N LYS A 7 13.23 44.35 19.56
CA LYS A 7 11.99 44.08 18.79
C LYS A 7 12.12 42.73 18.12
N ILE A 8 11.43 41.73 18.64
CA ILE A 8 11.23 40.45 17.95
C ILE A 8 10.16 40.69 16.88
N ILE A 9 10.59 40.80 15.64
CA ILE A 9 9.70 40.80 14.48
C ILE A 9 9.34 39.35 14.17
N PHE A 10 8.16 38.88 14.60
CA PHE A 10 7.57 37.67 14.16
C PHE A 10 7.11 37.88 12.72
N SER A 11 7.92 37.42 11.76
CA SER A 11 7.52 37.34 10.34
C SER A 11 6.57 36.15 10.18
N LEU A 12 5.28 36.43 10.21
CA LEU A 12 4.24 35.48 9.81
C LEU A 12 4.36 35.28 8.28
N TYR A 13 5.07 34.25 7.86
CA TYR A 13 4.98 33.76 6.48
C TYR A 13 3.64 33.07 6.33
N VAL A 14 2.62 33.85 5.94
CA VAL A 14 1.40 33.29 5.37
C VAL A 14 1.79 32.74 4.00
N GLN A 15 2.03 31.44 3.93
CA GLN A 15 2.03 30.74 2.64
C GLN A 15 0.60 30.81 2.09
N LEU A 16 0.34 31.79 1.23
CA LEU A 16 -0.82 31.75 0.36
C LEU A 16 -0.66 30.53 -0.55
N VAL A 17 -1.19 29.42 -0.14
CA VAL A 17 -1.56 28.35 -1.06
C VAL A 17 -2.68 28.96 -1.89
N ILE A 18 -2.34 29.53 -3.04
CA ILE A 18 -3.33 29.88 -4.06
C ILE A 18 -3.90 28.53 -4.50
N ALA A 19 -4.96 28.09 -3.84
CA ALA A 19 -5.85 27.09 -4.37
C ALA A 19 -6.36 27.69 -5.69
N LYS A 20 -5.74 27.30 -6.80
CA LYS A 20 -6.20 27.64 -8.13
C LYS A 20 -7.64 27.11 -8.18
N VAL A 21 -8.63 28.02 -8.21
CA VAL A 21 -10.04 27.63 -8.36
C VAL A 21 -10.09 26.65 -9.52
N PRO A 22 -10.64 25.45 -9.35
CA PRO A 22 -10.70 24.49 -10.44
C PRO A 22 -11.34 25.18 -11.63
N ASN A 23 -10.75 25.05 -12.80
CA ASN A 23 -11.39 25.51 -14.01
C ASN A 23 -12.67 24.67 -14.18
N ASP A 24 -13.83 25.25 -13.91
CA ASP A 24 -15.13 24.55 -13.88
C ASP A 24 -15.33 23.69 -15.14
N SER A 25 -14.87 24.16 -16.27
CA SER A 25 -14.92 23.42 -17.54
C SER A 25 -14.09 22.11 -17.48
N ILE A 26 -12.87 22.15 -16.94
CA ILE A 26 -12.03 20.94 -16.80
C ILE A 26 -12.62 20.00 -15.77
N TYR A 27 -13.13 20.53 -14.66
CA TYR A 27 -13.76 19.71 -13.62
C TYR A 27 -14.98 18.95 -14.16
N HIS A 28 -15.87 19.63 -14.89
CA HIS A 28 -17.01 18.99 -15.56
C HIS A 28 -16.58 17.96 -16.61
N LYS A 29 -15.50 18.24 -17.34
CA LYS A 29 -14.93 17.26 -18.28
C LYS A 29 -14.46 16.01 -17.54
N ILE A 30 -13.70 16.14 -16.43
CA ILE A 30 -13.24 15.00 -15.62
C ILE A 30 -14.44 14.23 -15.09
N GLN A 31 -15.47 14.89 -14.60
CA GLN A 31 -16.70 14.25 -14.09
C GLN A 31 -17.41 13.41 -15.18
N THR A 32 -17.51 13.95 -16.39
CA THR A 32 -18.11 13.23 -17.54
C THR A 32 -17.28 12.01 -17.91
N LEU A 33 -15.94 12.13 -17.88
CA LEU A 33 -15.04 11.03 -18.18
C LEU A 33 -15.03 9.97 -17.06
N GLU A 34 -15.22 10.38 -15.79
CA GLU A 34 -15.39 9.44 -14.67
C GLU A 34 -16.63 8.57 -14.83
N MET A 35 -17.75 9.09 -15.31
CA MET A 35 -18.93 8.26 -15.59
C MET A 35 -18.65 7.18 -16.64
N ARG A 36 -17.85 7.49 -17.66
CA ARG A 36 -17.41 6.51 -18.65
C ARG A 36 -16.46 5.47 -18.03
N LEU A 37 -15.53 5.90 -17.17
CA LEU A 37 -14.66 5.01 -16.40
C LEU A 37 -15.48 4.05 -15.54
N LYS A 38 -16.48 4.56 -14.83
CA LYS A 38 -17.38 3.73 -14.00
C LYS A 38 -18.08 2.65 -14.82
N HIS A 39 -18.58 3.00 -16.01
CA HIS A 39 -19.21 2.03 -16.91
C HIS A 39 -18.20 0.98 -17.38
N LEU A 40 -16.99 1.39 -17.78
CA LEU A 40 -15.93 0.46 -18.20
C LEU A 40 -15.47 -0.45 -17.06
N ALA A 41 -15.45 0.04 -15.80
CA ALA A 41 -15.07 -0.72 -14.62
C ALA A 41 -15.96 -1.97 -14.41
N GLU A 42 -17.26 -1.88 -14.70
CA GLU A 42 -18.17 -3.03 -14.61
C GLU A 42 -17.72 -4.19 -15.52
N TYR A 43 -17.19 -3.87 -16.69
CA TYR A 43 -16.69 -4.89 -17.63
C TYR A 43 -15.24 -5.26 -17.34
N ALA A 44 -14.38 -4.30 -17.04
CA ALA A 44 -12.95 -4.53 -16.81
C ALA A 44 -12.68 -5.41 -15.58
N PHE A 45 -13.53 -5.32 -14.55
CA PHE A 45 -13.31 -6.02 -13.28
C PHE A 45 -14.27 -7.15 -13.00
N LYS A 46 -15.51 -7.12 -13.55
CA LYS A 46 -16.59 -8.03 -13.16
C LYS A 46 -17.09 -8.94 -14.29
N SER A 47 -16.71 -8.72 -15.56
CA SER A 47 -17.12 -9.59 -16.65
C SER A 47 -16.63 -11.03 -16.44
N LYS A 48 -17.46 -12.01 -16.74
CA LYS A 48 -17.08 -13.44 -16.76
C LYS A 48 -16.14 -13.77 -17.93
N ASN A 49 -16.18 -12.98 -19.00
CA ASN A 49 -15.35 -13.16 -20.18
C ASN A 49 -14.01 -12.42 -20.00
N GLU A 50 -12.90 -13.16 -20.01
CA GLU A 50 -11.56 -12.60 -19.85
C GLU A 50 -11.22 -11.59 -20.95
N GLN A 51 -11.50 -11.92 -22.22
CA GLN A 51 -11.20 -11.02 -23.32
C GLN A 51 -11.95 -9.69 -23.17
N GLN A 52 -13.21 -9.73 -22.74
CA GLN A 52 -13.99 -8.51 -22.46
C GLN A 52 -13.37 -7.70 -21.30
N ARG A 53 -12.87 -8.38 -20.24
CA ARG A 53 -12.13 -7.68 -19.16
C ARG A 53 -10.91 -6.95 -19.71
N LEU A 54 -10.10 -7.63 -20.51
CA LEU A 54 -8.86 -7.08 -21.06
C LEU A 54 -9.13 -5.92 -22.02
N ASP A 55 -10.08 -6.06 -22.92
CA ASP A 55 -10.44 -5.02 -23.90
C ASP A 55 -11.02 -3.79 -23.20
N SER A 56 -11.92 -4.00 -22.23
CA SER A 56 -12.48 -2.90 -21.44
C SER A 56 -11.40 -2.19 -20.60
N ASN A 57 -10.50 -2.94 -20.00
CA ASN A 57 -9.39 -2.38 -19.25
C ASN A 57 -8.43 -1.58 -20.14
N LYS A 58 -8.20 -2.00 -21.38
CA LYS A 58 -7.38 -1.24 -22.32
C LYS A 58 -7.96 0.17 -22.55
N VAL A 59 -9.28 0.26 -22.75
CA VAL A 59 -9.96 1.55 -22.90
C VAL A 59 -9.95 2.34 -21.60
N PHE A 60 -10.21 1.67 -20.47
CA PHE A 60 -10.17 2.24 -19.13
C PHE A 60 -8.81 2.88 -18.80
N PHE A 61 -7.73 2.16 -19.09
CA PHE A 61 -6.36 2.67 -18.91
C PHE A 61 -6.08 3.92 -19.75
N GLN A 62 -6.46 3.91 -21.04
CA GLN A 62 -6.24 5.06 -21.92
C GLN A 62 -7.06 6.27 -21.46
N LEU A 63 -8.29 6.06 -21.01
CA LEU A 63 -9.13 7.13 -20.49
C LEU A 63 -8.57 7.73 -19.20
N PHE A 64 -8.04 6.93 -18.28
CA PHE A 64 -7.31 7.45 -17.12
C PHE A 64 -6.07 8.24 -17.54
N LYS A 65 -5.31 7.74 -18.51
CA LYS A 65 -4.12 8.43 -19.02
C LYS A 65 -4.49 9.81 -19.61
N GLU A 66 -5.63 9.91 -20.29
CA GLU A 66 -6.17 11.20 -20.79
C GLU A 66 -6.52 12.13 -19.61
N ILE A 67 -7.30 11.64 -18.64
CA ILE A 67 -7.75 12.44 -17.49
C ILE A 67 -6.54 12.95 -16.69
N PHE A 68 -5.55 12.11 -16.47
CA PHE A 68 -4.39 12.45 -15.66
C PHE A 68 -3.38 13.38 -16.36
N GLN A 69 -3.59 13.75 -17.64
CA GLN A 69 -2.85 14.86 -18.24
C GLN A 69 -3.31 16.22 -17.67
N TYR A 70 -4.53 16.30 -17.13
CA TYR A 70 -5.03 17.51 -16.48
C TYR A 70 -4.52 17.55 -15.03
N PRO A 71 -3.69 18.56 -14.64
CA PRO A 71 -3.21 18.69 -13.27
C PRO A 71 -4.35 18.79 -12.24
N GLU A 72 -5.50 19.32 -12.65
CA GLU A 72 -6.71 19.42 -11.83
C GLU A 72 -7.23 18.06 -11.37
N SER A 73 -6.97 17.00 -12.15
CA SER A 73 -7.33 15.63 -11.78
C SER A 73 -6.66 15.17 -10.49
N PHE A 74 -5.54 15.77 -10.09
CA PHE A 74 -4.78 15.39 -8.89
C PHE A 74 -5.61 15.50 -7.60
N GLN A 75 -6.46 16.51 -7.49
CA GLN A 75 -7.34 16.70 -6.32
C GLN A 75 -8.74 16.08 -6.52
N TYR A 76 -9.05 15.62 -7.73
CA TYR A 76 -10.36 15.03 -8.02
C TYR A 76 -10.50 13.69 -7.31
N PRO A 77 -11.60 13.43 -6.57
CA PRO A 77 -11.69 12.31 -5.64
C PRO A 77 -11.95 10.94 -6.30
N PHE A 78 -12.53 10.90 -7.50
CA PHE A 78 -12.93 9.65 -8.20
C PHE A 78 -13.76 8.71 -7.32
N ASP A 79 -14.75 9.26 -6.58
CA ASP A 79 -15.50 8.52 -5.58
C ASP A 79 -16.22 7.29 -6.14
N SER A 80 -16.67 7.36 -7.38
CA SER A 80 -17.37 6.26 -8.03
C SER A 80 -16.49 5.04 -8.34
N LEU A 81 -15.16 5.20 -8.30
CA LEU A 81 -14.17 4.18 -8.65
C LEU A 81 -13.43 3.59 -7.44
N LYS A 82 -13.62 4.13 -6.24
CA LYS A 82 -12.85 3.73 -5.03
C LYS A 82 -13.03 2.28 -4.60
N LYS A 83 -14.06 1.59 -5.11
CA LYS A 83 -14.26 0.16 -4.83
C LYS A 83 -13.35 -0.74 -5.68
N ASP A 84 -12.97 -0.28 -6.86
CA ASP A 84 -12.28 -1.06 -7.87
C ASP A 84 -10.84 -0.57 -8.11
N VAL A 85 -10.55 0.67 -7.74
CA VAL A 85 -9.25 1.34 -7.93
C VAL A 85 -8.76 1.93 -6.62
N SER A 86 -7.52 1.68 -6.29
CA SER A 86 -6.86 2.30 -5.13
C SER A 86 -6.31 3.67 -5.50
N PHE A 87 -6.63 4.69 -4.70
CA PHE A 87 -6.12 6.06 -4.79
C PHE A 87 -5.46 6.42 -3.47
N LEU A 88 -4.14 6.38 -3.40
CA LEU A 88 -3.38 6.69 -2.20
C LEU A 88 -2.63 8.00 -2.39
N MET A 89 -2.89 8.96 -1.52
CA MET A 89 -2.22 10.27 -1.51
C MET A 89 -1.34 10.39 -0.27
N ASN A 90 -0.12 10.90 -0.41
CA ASN A 90 0.74 11.17 0.73
C ASN A 90 0.21 12.36 1.55
N LYS A 91 0.64 12.45 2.81
CA LYS A 91 0.16 13.44 3.78
C LYS A 91 0.31 14.89 3.28
N ASP A 92 1.42 15.20 2.66
CA ASP A 92 1.73 16.56 2.16
C ASP A 92 1.09 16.86 0.80
N LYS A 93 0.31 15.91 0.25
CA LYS A 93 -0.38 16.05 -1.04
C LYS A 93 0.55 16.45 -2.19
N THR A 94 1.78 15.94 -2.19
CA THR A 94 2.75 16.18 -3.25
C THR A 94 2.71 15.12 -4.33
N PHE A 95 2.24 13.91 -4.01
CA PHE A 95 1.98 12.88 -5.01
C PHE A 95 0.78 12.02 -4.64
N ARG A 96 0.24 11.35 -5.64
CA ARG A 96 -0.79 10.32 -5.50
C ARG A 96 -0.39 9.11 -6.34
N ILE A 97 -0.49 7.91 -5.76
CA ILE A 97 -0.33 6.65 -6.46
C ILE A 97 -1.70 6.02 -6.67
N ILE A 98 -1.95 5.58 -7.88
CA ILE A 98 -3.21 4.97 -8.31
C ILE A 98 -2.89 3.58 -8.83
N THR A 99 -3.53 2.54 -8.31
CA THR A 99 -3.31 1.15 -8.76
C THR A 99 -4.61 0.37 -8.83
N TRP A 100 -4.69 -0.57 -9.78
CA TRP A 100 -5.76 -1.55 -9.90
C TRP A 100 -5.24 -2.82 -10.56
N ASN A 101 -6.05 -3.87 -10.51
CA ASN A 101 -5.72 -5.14 -11.13
C ASN A 101 -6.89 -5.68 -11.95
N VAL A 102 -6.57 -6.50 -12.94
CA VAL A 102 -7.53 -7.25 -13.74
C VAL A 102 -7.26 -8.74 -13.53
N PRO A 103 -8.24 -9.50 -12.99
CA PRO A 103 -8.08 -10.94 -12.81
C PRO A 103 -8.14 -11.67 -14.15
N LYS A 104 -7.33 -12.73 -14.30
CA LYS A 104 -7.34 -13.66 -15.42
C LYS A 104 -8.06 -14.95 -15.04
N ASN A 105 -8.44 -15.75 -16.04
CA ASN A 105 -9.14 -17.03 -15.80
C ASN A 105 -8.22 -18.11 -15.21
N ASP A 106 -6.89 -17.96 -15.37
CA ASP A 106 -5.89 -18.85 -14.78
C ASP A 106 -5.59 -18.56 -13.30
N GLY A 107 -6.27 -17.57 -12.70
CA GLY A 107 -6.07 -17.14 -11.32
C GLY A 107 -4.96 -16.11 -11.13
N THR A 108 -4.22 -15.76 -12.17
CA THR A 108 -3.23 -14.67 -12.13
C THR A 108 -3.89 -13.31 -12.32
N HIS A 109 -3.15 -12.24 -12.07
CA HIS A 109 -3.61 -10.86 -12.19
C HIS A 109 -2.68 -10.03 -13.07
N LEU A 110 -3.23 -9.05 -13.77
CA LEU A 110 -2.48 -7.98 -14.43
C LEU A 110 -2.61 -6.72 -13.60
N TYR A 111 -1.50 -6.02 -13.36
CA TYR A 111 -1.46 -4.81 -12.56
C TYR A 111 -1.23 -3.58 -13.42
N PHE A 112 -1.94 -2.50 -13.06
CA PHE A 112 -1.89 -1.23 -13.75
C PHE A 112 -1.79 -0.10 -12.74
N GLY A 113 -1.17 1.01 -13.12
CA GLY A 113 -1.14 2.16 -12.23
C GLY A 113 -0.49 3.39 -12.82
N PHE A 114 -0.60 4.46 -12.03
CA PHE A 114 0.00 5.77 -12.30
C PHE A 114 0.52 6.39 -11.01
N ILE A 115 1.51 7.28 -11.15
CA ILE A 115 1.88 8.24 -10.11
C ILE A 115 1.68 9.64 -10.68
N GLN A 116 0.84 10.42 -10.04
CA GLN A 116 0.73 11.86 -10.24
C GLN A 116 1.63 12.56 -9.21
N HIS A 117 2.50 13.44 -9.64
CA HIS A 117 3.50 14.03 -8.77
C HIS A 117 3.70 15.52 -9.05
N TRP A 118 3.54 16.35 -8.02
CA TRP A 118 3.95 17.75 -8.02
C TRP A 118 5.40 17.84 -7.57
N PHE A 119 6.30 18.04 -8.52
CA PHE A 119 7.73 18.10 -8.29
C PHE A 119 8.22 19.53 -8.23
N LYS A 120 8.85 19.90 -7.10
CA LYS A 120 9.52 21.19 -6.93
C LYS A 120 10.99 21.06 -7.32
N GLU A 121 11.41 21.78 -8.37
CA GLU A 121 12.79 21.82 -8.80
C GLU A 121 13.63 22.64 -7.82
N LYS A 122 14.72 22.03 -7.33
CA LYS A 122 15.61 22.73 -6.37
C LYS A 122 16.33 23.95 -6.98
N LYS A 123 16.52 23.97 -8.30
CA LYS A 123 17.37 24.97 -8.98
C LYS A 123 16.66 26.31 -9.21
N ASN A 124 15.37 26.28 -9.54
CA ASN A 124 14.57 27.46 -9.90
C ASN A 124 13.28 27.60 -9.09
N GLU A 125 13.07 26.69 -8.10
CA GLU A 125 11.87 26.62 -7.26
C GLU A 125 10.55 26.40 -8.04
N SER A 126 10.62 26.14 -9.34
CA SER A 126 9.43 25.87 -10.14
C SER A 126 8.76 24.57 -9.71
N VAL A 127 7.43 24.56 -9.71
CA VAL A 127 6.63 23.38 -9.39
C VAL A 127 6.03 22.86 -10.68
N THR A 128 6.37 21.61 -11.02
CA THR A 128 5.94 20.95 -12.25
C THR A 128 5.10 19.74 -11.93
N TYR A 129 3.96 19.60 -12.58
CA TYR A 129 3.16 18.39 -12.53
C TYR A 129 3.74 17.34 -13.46
N ARG A 130 3.84 16.09 -12.95
CA ARG A 130 4.36 14.94 -13.68
C ARG A 130 3.45 13.74 -13.54
N LEU A 131 3.22 13.06 -14.64
CA LEU A 131 2.51 11.80 -14.69
C LEU A 131 3.48 10.67 -15.05
N HIS A 132 3.56 9.65 -14.17
CA HIS A 132 4.36 8.46 -14.42
C HIS A 132 3.41 7.27 -14.59
N THR A 133 3.53 6.58 -15.72
CA THR A 133 2.83 5.31 -15.96
C THR A 133 3.60 4.17 -15.31
N LEU A 134 2.92 3.31 -14.56
CA LEU A 134 3.49 2.11 -13.97
C LEU A 134 3.33 0.94 -14.95
N ILE A 135 4.45 0.33 -15.33
CA ILE A 135 4.50 -0.83 -16.22
C ILE A 135 4.93 -2.04 -15.41
N ASP A 136 4.02 -2.99 -15.26
CA ASP A 136 4.27 -4.22 -14.53
C ASP A 136 5.24 -5.14 -15.28
N VAL A 137 6.34 -5.49 -14.63
CA VAL A 137 7.35 -6.45 -15.11
C VAL A 137 7.52 -7.65 -14.17
N SER A 138 6.62 -7.84 -13.21
CA SER A 138 6.72 -8.90 -12.18
C SER A 138 6.94 -10.28 -12.80
N ASN A 139 6.25 -10.60 -13.88
CA ASN A 139 6.37 -11.88 -14.60
C ASN A 139 7.71 -12.10 -15.30
N THR A 140 8.52 -11.04 -15.49
CA THR A 140 9.82 -11.12 -16.15
C THR A 140 10.99 -11.19 -15.18
N LEU A 141 10.74 -10.94 -13.88
CA LEU A 141 11.76 -10.92 -12.85
C LEU A 141 12.08 -12.34 -12.40
N LYS A 142 13.24 -12.84 -12.82
CA LYS A 142 13.76 -14.16 -12.43
C LYS A 142 14.36 -14.21 -11.02
N ASN A 143 14.70 -13.05 -10.46
CA ASN A 143 15.35 -12.93 -9.16
C ASN A 143 14.34 -12.61 -8.06
N SER A 144 14.76 -12.83 -6.80
CA SER A 144 13.94 -12.49 -5.64
C SER A 144 13.41 -11.04 -5.70
N PRO A 145 12.09 -10.84 -5.63
CA PRO A 145 11.49 -9.50 -5.62
C PRO A 145 12.05 -8.61 -4.50
N GLU A 146 12.49 -9.21 -3.40
CA GLU A 146 13.00 -8.50 -2.22
C GLU A 146 14.27 -7.69 -2.47
N THR A 147 15.07 -8.04 -3.48
CA THR A 147 16.31 -7.31 -3.83
C THR A 147 16.13 -6.34 -4.99
N TYR A 148 14.98 -6.40 -5.66
CA TYR A 148 14.73 -5.63 -6.86
C TYR A 148 14.49 -4.14 -6.57
N VAL A 149 15.09 -3.28 -7.40
CA VAL A 149 14.88 -1.82 -7.42
C VAL A 149 14.39 -1.42 -8.80
N GLY A 150 13.19 -0.87 -8.89
CA GLY A 150 12.52 -0.54 -10.15
C GLY A 150 12.20 0.93 -10.32
N LYS A 151 12.10 1.37 -11.58
CA LYS A 151 11.47 2.63 -11.99
C LYS A 151 10.01 2.38 -12.38
N PRO A 152 9.21 3.42 -12.66
CA PRO A 152 7.83 3.25 -13.12
C PRO A 152 7.68 2.34 -14.35
N ASP A 153 8.58 2.44 -15.31
CA ASP A 153 8.62 1.63 -16.53
C ASP A 153 9.11 0.18 -16.31
N LYS A 154 9.50 -0.12 -15.10
CA LYS A 154 9.93 -1.46 -14.63
C LYS A 154 9.44 -1.65 -13.19
N TRP A 155 8.14 -1.55 -13.00
CA TRP A 155 7.49 -1.69 -11.70
C TRP A 155 7.19 -3.16 -11.39
N PHE A 156 7.30 -3.55 -10.12
CA PHE A 156 6.77 -4.83 -9.65
C PHE A 156 5.28 -4.64 -9.34
N GLY A 157 4.41 -5.18 -10.20
CA GLY A 157 2.98 -4.97 -10.16
C GLY A 157 2.32 -5.48 -8.88
N MET A 158 1.51 -4.64 -8.25
CA MET A 158 0.66 -5.00 -7.12
C MET A 158 -0.42 -3.95 -6.88
N LEU A 159 -1.46 -4.32 -6.14
CA LEU A 159 -2.48 -3.40 -5.67
C LEU A 159 -2.02 -2.79 -4.33
N TYR A 160 -1.66 -1.53 -4.32
CA TYR A 160 -1.35 -0.83 -3.07
C TYR A 160 -2.62 -0.41 -2.35
N TYR A 161 -2.69 -0.63 -1.03
CA TYR A 161 -3.87 -0.30 -0.22
C TYR A 161 -3.58 0.59 0.99
N GLN A 162 -2.32 0.85 1.33
CA GLN A 162 -1.93 1.76 2.39
C GLN A 162 -0.60 2.44 2.09
N ILE A 163 -0.48 3.72 2.46
CA ILE A 163 0.75 4.51 2.42
C ILE A 163 1.13 4.93 3.84
N ILE A 164 2.43 4.87 4.18
CA ILE A 164 2.98 5.22 5.49
C ILE A 164 4.19 6.12 5.27
N GLU A 165 4.25 7.23 6.01
CA GLU A 165 5.31 8.24 5.88
C GLU A 165 6.63 7.74 6.48
N GLY A 166 7.71 7.83 5.69
CA GLY A 166 9.10 7.71 6.12
C GLY A 166 9.77 9.09 6.30
N ILE A 167 11.11 9.14 6.31
CA ILE A 167 11.85 10.41 6.38
C ILE A 167 12.02 11.02 4.98
N ASP A 168 12.48 10.25 4.02
CA ASP A 168 12.70 10.61 2.61
C ASP A 168 12.19 9.53 1.66
N TYR A 169 11.20 8.77 2.13
CA TYR A 169 10.57 7.67 1.43
C TYR A 169 9.17 7.42 2.00
N TRP A 170 8.39 6.60 1.31
CA TRP A 170 7.09 6.11 1.74
C TRP A 170 7.07 4.60 1.71
N ILE A 171 6.48 4.00 2.73
CA ILE A 171 6.14 2.58 2.72
C ILE A 171 4.79 2.43 2.06
N LEU A 172 4.69 1.47 1.16
CA LEU A 172 3.46 1.08 0.49
C LEU A 172 3.13 -0.37 0.87
N LEU A 173 1.97 -0.59 1.47
CA LEU A 173 1.48 -1.95 1.69
C LEU A 173 0.70 -2.37 0.44
N GLY A 174 1.07 -3.53 -0.11
CA GLY A 174 0.53 -4.04 -1.35
C GLY A 174 0.06 -5.49 -1.26
N TRP A 175 -0.80 -5.84 -2.19
CA TRP A 175 -1.29 -7.19 -2.40
C TRP A 175 -1.08 -7.62 -3.85
N ASP A 176 -0.69 -8.87 -4.04
CA ASP A 176 -0.59 -9.54 -5.33
C ASP A 176 -1.31 -10.89 -5.24
N GLY A 177 -2.35 -11.09 -6.06
CA GLY A 177 -3.08 -12.36 -6.16
C GLY A 177 -2.21 -13.48 -6.71
N ASN A 178 -1.09 -13.14 -7.32
CA ASN A 178 -0.05 -14.02 -7.83
C ASN A 178 -0.59 -15.16 -8.70
N GLU A 179 -1.03 -16.25 -8.07
CA GLU A 179 -1.55 -17.44 -8.73
C GLU A 179 -2.70 -18.06 -7.93
N LYS A 180 -3.31 -19.09 -8.49
CA LYS A 180 -4.53 -19.70 -7.97
C LYS A 180 -4.41 -20.23 -6.53
N LEU A 181 -3.23 -20.75 -6.13
CA LEU A 181 -3.02 -21.40 -4.83
C LEU A 181 -2.28 -20.52 -3.82
N ILE A 182 -1.58 -19.49 -4.27
CA ILE A 182 -0.70 -18.67 -3.44
C ILE A 182 -0.98 -17.20 -3.69
N GLN A 183 -1.22 -16.47 -2.62
CA GLN A 183 -1.28 -15.00 -2.63
C GLN A 183 -0.01 -14.41 -2.01
N ARG A 184 0.23 -13.14 -2.30
CA ARG A 184 1.34 -12.38 -1.75
C ARG A 184 0.89 -11.08 -1.13
N LYS A 185 1.56 -10.68 -0.05
CA LYS A 185 1.53 -9.30 0.46
C LYS A 185 2.93 -8.73 0.50
N PHE A 186 3.00 -7.40 0.37
CA PHE A 186 4.27 -6.70 0.28
C PHE A 186 4.31 -5.50 1.20
N ILE A 187 5.49 -5.26 1.75
CA ILE A 187 5.89 -3.96 2.27
C ILE A 187 6.89 -3.41 1.26
N ASP A 188 6.44 -2.56 0.36
CA ASP A 188 7.28 -1.92 -0.66
C ASP A 188 7.71 -0.52 -0.23
N VAL A 189 8.72 0.04 -0.89
CA VAL A 189 9.28 1.36 -0.55
C VAL A 189 9.32 2.22 -1.79
N LEU A 190 8.66 3.36 -1.75
CA LEU A 190 8.71 4.39 -2.78
C LEU A 190 9.56 5.57 -2.30
N TYR A 191 10.44 6.07 -3.16
CA TYR A 191 11.13 7.34 -2.95
C TYR A 191 11.33 8.07 -4.29
N PHE A 192 11.62 9.37 -4.22
CA PHE A 192 11.90 10.16 -5.43
C PHE A 192 13.37 10.53 -5.48
N LYS A 193 13.97 10.41 -6.65
CA LYS A 193 15.30 10.95 -6.92
C LYS A 193 15.27 12.50 -6.92
N LYS A 194 16.45 13.11 -6.92
CA LYS A 194 16.60 14.58 -6.98
C LYS A 194 15.98 15.20 -8.24
N ASP A 195 15.84 14.44 -9.30
CA ASP A 195 15.17 14.84 -10.55
C ASP A 195 13.65 14.58 -10.56
N GLY A 196 13.08 14.11 -9.44
CA GLY A 196 11.67 13.79 -9.31
C GLY A 196 11.26 12.43 -9.87
N THR A 197 12.19 11.59 -10.30
CA THR A 197 11.90 10.23 -10.78
C THR A 197 11.53 9.32 -9.60
N PRO A 198 10.34 8.69 -9.58
CA PRO A 198 9.99 7.72 -8.56
C PRO A 198 10.80 6.43 -8.70
N ILE A 199 11.19 5.85 -7.58
CA ILE A 199 11.92 4.59 -7.50
C ILE A 199 11.26 3.69 -6.46
N PHE A 200 11.09 2.42 -6.80
CA PHE A 200 10.56 1.39 -5.91
C PHE A 200 11.69 0.49 -5.39
N GLY A 201 11.67 0.23 -4.09
CA GLY A 201 12.69 -0.56 -3.39
C GLY A 201 13.84 0.28 -2.83
N LYS A 202 13.97 0.30 -1.50
CA LYS A 202 15.04 1.01 -0.75
C LYS A 202 15.47 0.18 0.45
N ASP A 203 16.75 0.25 0.81
CA ASP A 203 17.29 -0.40 2.01
C ASP A 203 16.83 0.37 3.26
N VAL A 204 15.69 -0.02 3.81
CA VAL A 204 15.12 0.56 5.04
C VAL A 204 14.77 -0.51 6.09
N PHE A 205 14.88 -1.81 5.75
CA PHE A 205 14.55 -2.90 6.65
C PHE A 205 15.80 -3.49 7.27
N LYS A 206 15.79 -3.68 8.59
CA LYS A 206 16.82 -4.40 9.36
C LYS A 206 16.30 -5.79 9.73
N MET A 207 16.90 -6.82 9.17
CA MET A 207 16.63 -8.22 9.49
C MET A 207 17.94 -8.93 9.87
N PRO A 208 17.90 -10.02 10.64
CA PRO A 208 19.12 -10.68 11.18
C PRO A 208 20.13 -11.13 10.13
N LYS A 209 19.69 -11.51 8.93
CA LYS A 209 20.55 -12.12 7.90
C LYS A 209 20.52 -11.39 6.54
N LYS A 210 19.65 -10.42 6.34
CA LYS A 210 19.46 -9.73 5.06
C LYS A 210 18.93 -8.32 5.24
N ASN A 211 19.25 -7.44 4.28
CA ASN A 211 18.67 -6.10 4.18
C ASN A 211 17.89 -5.99 2.87
N PRO A 212 16.64 -6.47 2.86
CA PRO A 212 15.84 -6.46 1.64
C PRO A 212 15.42 -5.03 1.27
N LYS A 213 15.13 -4.83 -0.02
CA LYS A 213 14.63 -3.57 -0.57
C LYS A 213 13.10 -3.44 -0.44
N ARG A 214 12.43 -4.58 -0.26
CA ARG A 214 11.03 -4.77 0.10
C ARG A 214 10.86 -6.09 0.83
N ILE A 215 9.75 -6.24 1.54
CA ILE A 215 9.39 -7.51 2.21
C ILE A 215 8.28 -8.17 1.39
N MET A 216 8.40 -9.46 1.19
CA MET A 216 7.37 -10.28 0.53
C MET A 216 6.91 -11.38 1.48
N PHE A 217 5.61 -11.52 1.61
CA PHE A 217 4.94 -12.62 2.30
C PHE A 217 4.22 -13.48 1.27
N GLN A 218 4.34 -14.80 1.39
CA GLN A 218 3.63 -15.77 0.53
C GLN A 218 2.82 -16.71 1.42
N TYR A 219 1.56 -16.92 1.08
CA TYR A 219 0.64 -17.71 1.89
C TYR A 219 -0.46 -18.33 1.03
N SER A 220 -1.18 -19.33 1.57
CA SER A 220 -2.29 -19.98 0.88
C SER A 220 -3.37 -18.98 0.45
N SER A 221 -3.92 -19.16 -0.75
CA SER A 221 -5.07 -18.38 -1.22
C SER A 221 -6.35 -18.61 -0.40
N ASP A 222 -6.40 -19.70 0.39
CA ASP A 222 -7.56 -20.07 1.20
C ASP A 222 -7.62 -19.37 2.56
N VAL A 223 -6.57 -18.61 2.92
CA VAL A 223 -6.49 -17.90 4.19
C VAL A 223 -6.31 -16.39 4.00
N VAL A 224 -6.56 -15.63 5.06
CA VAL A 224 -6.35 -14.18 5.08
C VAL A 224 -5.24 -13.82 6.05
N MET A 225 -4.17 -13.25 5.52
CA MET A 225 -3.07 -12.71 6.32
C MET A 225 -3.34 -11.25 6.69
N THR A 226 -3.09 -10.88 7.95
CA THR A 226 -3.04 -9.47 8.37
C THR A 226 -1.72 -8.84 7.93
N LEU A 227 -1.79 -7.64 7.34
CA LEU A 227 -0.65 -6.74 7.15
C LEU A 227 -1.19 -5.31 7.18
N ARG A 228 -0.83 -4.53 8.22
CA ARG A 228 -1.32 -3.17 8.43
C ARG A 228 -0.32 -2.32 9.23
N TYR A 229 -0.44 -1.02 9.12
CA TYR A 229 0.25 -0.09 10.00
C TYR A 229 -0.57 0.18 11.26
N GLU A 230 0.10 0.12 12.41
CA GLU A 230 -0.48 0.42 13.72
C GLU A 230 0.13 1.73 14.25
N PRO A 231 -0.56 2.87 14.11
CA PRO A 231 0.00 4.18 14.44
C PRO A 231 0.41 4.32 15.90
N LYS A 232 -0.38 3.77 16.84
CA LYS A 232 -0.08 3.83 18.28
C LYS A 232 1.23 3.16 18.64
N LYS A 233 1.61 2.11 17.92
CA LYS A 233 2.86 1.35 18.11
C LYS A 233 3.98 1.83 17.17
N ASN A 234 3.69 2.71 16.22
CA ASN A 234 4.58 3.11 15.12
C ASN A 234 5.22 1.87 14.45
N ALA A 235 4.39 0.89 14.12
CA ALA A 235 4.80 -0.42 13.65
C ALA A 235 3.95 -0.90 12.48
N ILE A 236 4.56 -1.64 11.56
CA ILE A 236 3.87 -2.39 10.51
C ILE A 236 3.70 -3.81 11.03
N VAL A 237 2.50 -4.16 11.40
CA VAL A 237 2.14 -5.44 12.02
C VAL A 237 1.66 -6.41 10.97
N PHE A 238 2.08 -7.67 11.10
CA PHE A 238 1.65 -8.73 10.20
C PHE A 238 1.51 -10.07 10.93
N SER A 239 0.64 -10.94 10.42
CA SER A 239 0.50 -12.30 10.90
C SER A 239 1.80 -13.07 10.71
N HIS A 240 2.28 -13.77 11.75
CA HIS A 240 3.30 -14.79 11.57
C HIS A 240 2.76 -15.89 10.67
N LEU A 241 3.55 -16.32 9.69
CA LEU A 241 3.16 -17.36 8.72
C LEU A 241 3.93 -18.64 8.99
N SER A 242 3.24 -19.72 9.25
CA SER A 242 3.80 -21.05 9.42
C SER A 242 3.10 -22.04 8.48
N PRO A 243 3.73 -23.18 8.15
CA PRO A 243 3.03 -24.28 7.49
C PRO A 243 1.94 -24.84 8.40
N ASP A 244 0.91 -25.46 7.81
CA ASP A 244 -0.23 -26.02 8.51
C ASP A 244 0.12 -27.24 9.38
N SER A 245 1.32 -27.80 9.22
CA SER A 245 1.88 -28.85 10.09
C SER A 245 3.42 -28.77 10.15
N ASP A 246 4.01 -29.48 11.10
CA ASP A 246 5.46 -29.56 11.32
C ASP A 246 6.18 -30.49 10.31
N ASP A 247 5.50 -30.91 9.22
CA ASP A 247 6.10 -31.74 8.20
C ASP A 247 7.22 -30.98 7.45
N PRO A 248 8.48 -31.45 7.51
CA PRO A 248 9.60 -30.82 6.81
C PRO A 248 9.42 -30.69 5.30
N TYR A 249 8.58 -31.54 4.68
CA TYR A 249 8.26 -31.48 3.26
C TYR A 249 7.44 -30.23 2.88
N LEU A 250 6.76 -29.59 3.83
CA LEU A 250 5.98 -28.38 3.58
C LEU A 250 6.85 -27.11 3.51
N LYS A 251 8.13 -27.22 3.84
CA LYS A 251 9.04 -26.06 3.79
C LYS A 251 9.10 -25.44 2.40
N ASN A 252 8.77 -24.13 2.31
CA ASN A 252 8.68 -23.34 1.09
C ASN A 252 7.52 -23.73 0.14
N GLN A 253 6.61 -24.60 0.57
CA GLN A 253 5.36 -24.88 -0.15
C GLN A 253 4.26 -23.93 0.36
N TYR A 254 4.28 -22.67 -0.12
CA TYR A 254 3.48 -21.58 0.44
C TYR A 254 1.97 -21.73 0.30
N GLN A 255 1.49 -22.64 -0.55
CA GLN A 255 0.08 -23.02 -0.62
C GLN A 255 -0.43 -23.68 0.67
N PHE A 256 0.47 -24.10 1.58
CA PHE A 256 0.17 -24.67 2.89
C PHE A 256 0.54 -23.74 4.05
N TYR A 257 0.89 -22.49 3.78
CA TYR A 257 1.24 -21.52 4.81
C TYR A 257 0.05 -20.65 5.17
N GLY A 258 -0.15 -20.43 6.45
CA GLY A 258 -1.18 -19.54 6.99
C GLY A 258 -0.77 -18.88 8.30
N PRO A 259 -1.61 -17.93 8.78
CA PRO A 259 -1.44 -17.34 10.12
C PRO A 259 -1.56 -18.40 11.21
N ASP A 260 -0.60 -18.46 12.13
CA ASP A 260 -0.61 -19.36 13.31
C ASP A 260 -1.23 -18.73 14.56
N GLY A 261 -1.73 -17.49 14.45
CA GLY A 261 -2.35 -16.74 15.54
C GLY A 261 -1.39 -15.77 16.24
N SER A 262 -0.08 -15.85 16.01
CA SER A 262 0.90 -14.88 16.50
C SER A 262 1.13 -13.75 15.50
N PHE A 263 1.79 -12.67 15.94
CA PHE A 263 2.08 -11.50 15.13
C PHE A 263 3.52 -11.07 15.28
N ASP A 264 4.08 -10.66 14.14
CA ASP A 264 5.37 -9.99 14.09
C ASP A 264 5.17 -8.53 13.64
N ALA A 265 6.20 -7.71 13.80
CA ALA A 265 6.17 -6.33 13.32
C ALA A 265 7.51 -5.83 12.81
N PHE A 266 7.44 -4.91 11.87
CA PHE A 266 8.51 -3.97 11.63
C PHE A 266 8.26 -2.71 12.46
N VAL A 267 9.07 -2.49 13.49
CA VAL A 267 9.00 -1.31 14.37
C VAL A 267 9.97 -0.26 13.85
N LYS A 268 9.52 0.99 13.78
CA LYS A 268 10.36 2.11 13.33
C LYS A 268 11.44 2.42 14.36
N ASP A 269 12.69 2.31 13.94
CA ASP A 269 13.88 2.65 14.71
C ASP A 269 14.69 3.69 13.91
N LYS A 270 14.52 4.97 14.25
CA LYS A 270 15.10 6.14 13.53
C LYS A 270 14.63 6.14 12.05
N ASP A 271 15.55 5.89 11.12
CA ASP A 271 15.34 5.88 9.67
C ASP A 271 15.11 4.47 9.09
N LYS A 272 15.15 3.44 9.94
CA LYS A 272 15.02 2.02 9.57
C LYS A 272 13.79 1.38 10.23
N TRP A 273 13.40 0.24 9.70
CA TRP A 273 12.37 -0.64 10.23
C TRP A 273 13.01 -1.93 10.72
N LYS A 274 12.98 -2.17 12.02
CA LYS A 274 13.57 -3.36 12.65
C LYS A 274 12.50 -4.44 12.84
N LEU A 275 12.80 -5.66 12.42
CA LEU A 275 11.94 -6.80 12.71
C LEU A 275 11.93 -7.10 14.22
N VAL A 276 10.74 -7.27 14.76
CA VAL A 276 10.44 -7.72 16.11
C VAL A 276 9.44 -8.87 15.98
N GLU A 277 9.81 -10.02 16.45
CA GLU A 277 9.00 -11.23 16.43
C GLU A 277 8.13 -11.33 17.69
N ASP A 278 6.99 -12.00 17.59
CA ASP A 278 6.06 -12.33 18.67
C ASP A 278 5.61 -11.10 19.48
N ILE A 279 5.01 -10.13 18.79
CA ILE A 279 4.49 -8.93 19.45
C ILE A 279 3.12 -9.16 20.09
N ASP A 280 2.92 -8.63 21.29
CA ASP A 280 1.61 -8.63 21.94
C ASP A 280 0.67 -7.58 21.27
N MET A 281 -0.37 -8.10 20.63
CA MET A 281 -1.41 -7.29 19.96
C MET A 281 -2.65 -7.07 20.81
N ARG A 282 -2.69 -7.58 22.04
CA ARG A 282 -3.79 -7.31 22.96
C ARG A 282 -3.85 -5.83 23.30
N ASN A 283 -5.04 -5.34 23.50
CA ASN A 283 -5.24 -3.94 23.88
C ASN A 283 -4.70 -3.76 25.32
N PRO A 284 -3.74 -2.82 25.55
CA PRO A 284 -3.21 -2.62 26.93
C PRO A 284 -4.28 -2.13 27.92
N ASP A 285 -5.42 -1.59 27.42
CA ASP A 285 -6.55 -1.16 28.25
C ASP A 285 -7.51 -2.30 28.60
N ASP A 286 -7.40 -3.45 27.94
CA ASP A 286 -8.05 -4.68 28.39
C ASP A 286 -7.24 -5.20 29.57
N SER A 287 -7.46 -4.62 30.76
CA SER A 287 -7.08 -5.24 32.01
C SER A 287 -7.76 -6.61 32.05
N TYR A 288 -7.12 -7.63 31.50
CA TYR A 288 -7.48 -9.01 31.72
C TYR A 288 -7.30 -9.24 33.21
N SER A 289 -8.36 -8.98 33.98
CA SER A 289 -8.52 -9.64 35.28
C SER A 289 -8.67 -11.11 34.94
N PRO A 290 -7.69 -11.97 35.27
CA PRO A 290 -7.86 -13.39 35.08
C PRO A 290 -9.16 -13.76 35.77
N SER A 291 -10.13 -14.25 35.01
CA SER A 291 -11.39 -14.72 35.57
C SER A 291 -11.03 -15.62 36.74
N LYS A 292 -11.50 -15.27 37.96
CA LYS A 292 -11.26 -16.09 39.14
C LYS A 292 -11.46 -17.53 38.71
N LYS A 293 -10.45 -18.37 38.85
CA LYS A 293 -10.56 -19.82 38.53
C LYS A 293 -11.90 -20.28 39.10
N PRO A 294 -12.76 -20.93 38.32
CA PRO A 294 -14.04 -21.38 38.81
C PRO A 294 -13.83 -22.17 40.08
N ASP A 295 -14.54 -21.85 41.13
CA ASP A 295 -14.45 -22.56 42.40
C ASP A 295 -14.66 -24.05 42.12
N PRO A 296 -13.67 -24.94 42.39
CA PRO A 296 -13.78 -26.36 42.09
C PRO A 296 -14.99 -26.99 42.73
N LYS A 297 -15.51 -26.44 43.87
CA LYS A 297 -16.71 -26.89 44.58
C LYS A 297 -18.03 -26.51 43.87
N LYS A 298 -17.98 -25.65 42.85
CA LYS A 298 -19.15 -25.22 42.06
C LYS A 298 -19.18 -25.74 40.63
N GLN A 299 -18.17 -26.52 40.23
CA GLN A 299 -18.20 -27.17 38.91
C GLN A 299 -19.16 -28.35 38.95
N LYS A 300 -20.30 -28.24 38.27
CA LYS A 300 -21.17 -29.38 37.98
C LYS A 300 -20.37 -30.31 37.03
N PRO A 301 -20.40 -31.63 37.29
CA PRO A 301 -19.72 -32.58 36.38
C PRO A 301 -20.37 -32.44 34.99
N LEU A 302 -19.49 -32.38 33.96
CA LEU A 302 -19.88 -32.25 32.55
C LEU A 302 -20.76 -33.41 32.04
N TYR A 303 -20.81 -34.50 32.76
CA TYR A 303 -21.63 -35.67 32.45
C TYR A 303 -22.14 -36.34 33.75
N GLN A 304 -23.46 -36.52 33.87
CA GLN A 304 -24.08 -37.40 34.83
C GLN A 304 -24.69 -38.59 34.04
N PRO A 305 -24.10 -39.78 34.07
CA PRO A 305 -24.75 -40.94 33.49
C PRO A 305 -26.07 -41.18 34.22
N LYS A 306 -27.13 -41.45 33.45
CA LYS A 306 -28.43 -41.93 33.96
C LYS A 306 -28.33 -43.37 34.37
#